data_b3a019dadb3ba9195fbe6cf861505a60
#
_entry.id   b3a019dadb3ba9195fbe6cf861505a60
#
_cell.length_a   1.000
_cell.length_b   1.000
_cell.length_c   1.000
_cell.angle_alpha   90.00
_cell.angle_beta   90.00
_cell.angle_gamma   90.00
#
_symmetry.space_group_name_H-M   'P 1'
#
loop_
_entity.id
_entity.type
_entity.pdbx_description
1 polymer ?
#
loop_
_entity_poly.entity_id
_entity_poly.type
_entity_poly.pdbx_seq_one_letter_code
_entity_poly.pdbx_strand_id
1 'polypeptide(L)'
;MENKNKNIEELVVFSGVYEDTPENSVVTIPEGILEIAENAFRDFEHLVEINLPRSLKKISACAFAGCANLKRVNMHFGVEEILDEAFSSCSSLTSVTIPDSCKRLGEGCFEACASLSSIKLSESITMIGSGAFAYCFNLTDVTIPDSCVLIEFNAFANCFSLEAIKLSDNMGLIDESTFEGCRSLKVVDMPTKLVKIGRRAFKGCTSLASLILPVGVQVIGFDAFSDCSSLARIAIPKDIREIEDFDIFGGCDALTDISFGGTKERWEAILGRNILSVQKSDCTVSIPKVSFMNLE
;
A
#
# COMPACT_ATOMS: atom_id res chain seq x y z
N MET A 1 -52.99 -21.80 8.85
CA MET A 1 -51.58 -22.20 8.81
C MET A 1 -50.96 -21.39 7.69
N GLU A 2 -50.65 -20.13 7.98
CA GLU A 2 -50.05 -19.22 6.98
C GLU A 2 -48.59 -18.94 7.36
N ASN A 3 -47.77 -19.30 6.42
CA ASN A 3 -46.42 -18.88 6.11
C ASN A 3 -45.56 -18.19 7.20
N LYS A 4 -44.78 -18.99 7.90
CA LYS A 4 -43.58 -18.60 8.64
C LYS A 4 -42.31 -18.76 7.79
N ASN A 5 -42.33 -18.38 6.53
CA ASN A 5 -41.11 -18.17 5.74
C ASN A 5 -40.97 -16.67 5.43
N LYS A 6 -40.85 -15.85 6.47
CA LYS A 6 -40.25 -14.49 6.30
C LYS A 6 -38.74 -14.64 6.24
N ASN A 7 -38.21 -14.30 5.12
CA ASN A 7 -36.85 -14.24 4.68
C ASN A 7 -35.83 -14.13 5.81
N ILE A 8 -35.05 -15.19 5.98
CA ILE A 8 -33.83 -15.22 6.79
C ILE A 8 -32.79 -14.22 6.23
N GLU A 9 -32.91 -13.84 4.96
CA GLU A 9 -32.01 -12.88 4.30
C GLU A 9 -32.11 -11.43 4.82
N GLU A 10 -33.29 -10.97 5.27
CA GLU A 10 -33.45 -9.60 5.81
C GLU A 10 -32.88 -9.41 7.22
N LEU A 11 -32.57 -10.49 7.95
CA LEU A 11 -32.00 -10.44 9.30
C LEU A 11 -30.46 -10.47 9.29
N VAL A 12 -29.83 -10.57 8.13
CA VAL A 12 -28.41 -10.89 7.96
C VAL A 12 -27.59 -9.68 7.55
N VAL A 13 -28.23 -8.68 6.94
CA VAL A 13 -27.58 -7.47 6.42
C VAL A 13 -28.02 -6.26 7.23
N PHE A 14 -27.07 -5.53 7.77
CA PHE A 14 -27.32 -4.26 8.45
C PHE A 14 -27.29 -3.11 7.45
N SER A 15 -28.44 -2.49 7.19
CA SER A 15 -28.63 -1.40 6.20
C SER A 15 -28.76 0.01 6.82
N GLY A 16 -28.41 0.14 8.10
CA GLY A 16 -28.45 1.43 8.78
C GLY A 16 -29.84 1.79 9.32
N VAL A 17 -30.03 1.62 10.64
CA VAL A 17 -31.24 2.07 11.37
C VAL A 17 -30.87 3.18 12.34
N TYR A 18 -29.59 3.54 12.42
CA TYR A 18 -29.13 4.61 13.30
C TYR A 18 -29.20 5.95 12.58
N GLU A 19 -29.68 6.96 13.30
CA GLU A 19 -29.55 8.33 12.88
C GLU A 19 -28.17 8.85 13.32
N ASP A 20 -27.56 9.69 12.50
CA ASP A 20 -26.28 10.33 12.84
C ASP A 20 -26.53 11.47 13.86
N THR A 21 -26.54 11.11 15.13
CA THR A 21 -26.78 12.04 16.25
C THR A 21 -25.68 11.89 17.30
N PRO A 22 -25.46 12.93 18.16
CA PRO A 22 -24.46 12.83 19.24
C PRO A 22 -24.69 11.66 20.19
N GLU A 23 -25.95 11.25 20.39
CA GLU A 23 -26.33 10.10 21.23
C GLU A 23 -25.84 8.78 20.64
N ASN A 24 -25.70 8.71 19.32
CA ASN A 24 -25.23 7.55 18.57
C ASN A 24 -23.73 7.58 18.28
N SER A 25 -22.94 8.28 19.10
CA SER A 25 -21.48 8.35 18.93
C SER A 25 -20.76 7.02 19.17
N VAL A 26 -21.37 6.08 19.88
CA VAL A 26 -20.92 4.70 20.06
C VAL A 26 -22.02 3.76 19.61
N VAL A 27 -21.78 3.03 18.55
CA VAL A 27 -22.74 2.09 17.97
C VAL A 27 -22.28 0.65 18.20
N THR A 28 -23.22 -0.21 18.61
CA THR A 28 -22.98 -1.64 18.72
C THR A 28 -23.95 -2.39 17.81
N ILE A 29 -23.41 -3.06 16.81
CA ILE A 29 -24.18 -3.88 15.87
C ILE A 29 -24.60 -5.18 16.56
N PRO A 30 -25.89 -5.57 16.49
CA PRO A 30 -26.38 -6.80 17.12
C PRO A 30 -25.72 -8.06 16.58
N GLU A 31 -25.61 -9.08 17.43
CA GLU A 31 -25.20 -10.41 17.00
C GLU A 31 -26.20 -11.02 16.00
N GLY A 32 -25.70 -11.83 15.07
CA GLY A 32 -26.49 -12.43 14.00
C GLY A 32 -26.39 -11.67 12.66
N ILE A 33 -25.91 -10.43 12.68
CA ILE A 33 -25.60 -9.68 11.45
C ILE A 33 -24.35 -10.28 10.81
N LEU A 34 -24.42 -10.58 9.52
CA LEU A 34 -23.32 -11.15 8.74
C LEU A 34 -22.66 -10.13 7.81
N GLU A 35 -23.36 -9.06 7.44
CA GLU A 35 -22.87 -8.04 6.53
C GLU A 35 -23.29 -6.64 6.99
N ILE A 36 -22.37 -5.69 6.94
CA ILE A 36 -22.69 -4.26 6.95
C ILE A 36 -22.91 -3.84 5.51
N ALA A 37 -24.08 -3.31 5.21
CA ALA A 37 -24.47 -2.94 3.85
C ALA A 37 -23.61 -1.80 3.30
N GLU A 38 -23.62 -1.69 2.00
CA GLU A 38 -23.04 -0.56 1.28
C GLU A 38 -23.62 0.78 1.80
N ASN A 39 -22.73 1.75 2.05
CA ASN A 39 -23.05 3.10 2.56
C ASN A 39 -23.81 3.14 3.92
N ALA A 40 -23.87 2.04 4.69
CA ALA A 40 -24.73 1.97 5.89
C ALA A 40 -24.47 3.06 6.93
N PHE A 41 -23.22 3.54 7.07
CA PHE A 41 -22.80 4.62 7.97
C PHE A 41 -22.03 5.72 7.23
N ARG A 42 -22.19 5.80 5.89
CA ARG A 42 -21.46 6.79 5.11
C ARG A 42 -21.72 8.21 5.62
N ASP A 43 -20.61 8.99 5.78
CA ASP A 43 -20.60 10.37 6.21
C ASP A 43 -21.23 10.62 7.61
N PHE A 44 -21.26 9.60 8.48
CA PHE A 44 -21.71 9.78 9.86
C PHE A 44 -20.71 10.63 10.65
N GLU A 45 -21.05 11.88 10.91
CA GLU A 45 -20.18 12.86 11.58
C GLU A 45 -20.07 12.63 13.09
N HIS A 46 -21.09 12.03 13.73
CA HIS A 46 -21.09 11.81 15.17
C HIS A 46 -20.52 10.44 15.58
N LEU A 47 -20.30 9.52 14.64
CA LEU A 47 -19.81 8.19 14.96
C LEU A 47 -18.35 8.24 15.43
N VAL A 48 -18.08 7.84 16.66
CA VAL A 48 -16.73 7.81 17.28
C VAL A 48 -16.21 6.39 17.46
N GLU A 49 -17.10 5.44 17.74
CA GLU A 49 -16.74 4.04 17.96
C GLU A 49 -17.82 3.12 17.40
N ILE A 50 -17.37 2.06 16.72
CA ILE A 50 -18.22 0.99 16.23
C ILE A 50 -17.79 -0.36 16.80
N ASN A 51 -18.74 -1.09 17.41
CA ASN A 51 -18.58 -2.46 17.88
C ASN A 51 -19.26 -3.40 16.91
N LEU A 52 -18.47 -4.16 16.17
CA LEU A 52 -18.96 -5.13 15.19
C LEU A 52 -19.21 -6.49 15.84
N PRO A 53 -20.26 -7.24 15.43
CA PRO A 53 -20.60 -8.52 16.04
C PRO A 53 -19.62 -9.63 15.63
N ARG A 54 -19.53 -10.68 16.42
CA ARG A 54 -18.71 -11.85 16.12
C ARG A 54 -19.20 -12.63 14.89
N SER A 55 -20.48 -12.53 14.59
CA SER A 55 -21.11 -13.15 13.41
C SER A 55 -20.69 -12.49 12.09
N LEU A 56 -20.17 -11.25 12.11
CA LEU A 56 -19.91 -10.47 10.91
C LEU A 56 -18.87 -11.14 10.00
N LYS A 57 -19.20 -11.21 8.71
CA LYS A 57 -18.37 -11.77 7.66
C LYS A 57 -17.84 -10.72 6.68
N LYS A 58 -18.64 -9.68 6.43
CA LYS A 58 -18.36 -8.74 5.36
C LYS A 58 -18.68 -7.31 5.76
N ILE A 59 -17.79 -6.41 5.39
CA ILE A 59 -18.01 -4.97 5.44
C ILE A 59 -18.04 -4.49 3.98
N SER A 60 -19.22 -4.07 3.53
CA SER A 60 -19.44 -3.72 2.13
C SER A 60 -18.88 -2.34 1.76
N ALA A 61 -18.92 -2.02 0.48
CA ALA A 61 -18.31 -0.81 -0.06
C ALA A 61 -18.83 0.45 0.63
N CYS A 62 -17.96 1.40 0.89
CA CYS A 62 -18.25 2.68 1.50
C CYS A 62 -19.01 2.60 2.84
N ALA A 63 -19.07 1.43 3.50
CA ALA A 63 -19.92 1.22 4.69
C ALA A 63 -19.71 2.26 5.79
N PHE A 64 -18.49 2.75 5.98
CA PHE A 64 -18.09 3.79 6.94
C PHE A 64 -17.33 4.95 6.26
N ALA A 65 -17.43 5.08 4.94
CA ALA A 65 -16.71 6.14 4.22
C ALA A 65 -17.13 7.53 4.74
N GLY A 66 -16.16 8.40 4.98
CA GLY A 66 -16.41 9.76 5.46
C GLY A 66 -16.76 9.88 6.95
N CYS A 67 -16.71 8.80 7.73
CA CYS A 67 -16.88 8.87 9.19
C CYS A 67 -15.66 9.56 9.84
N ALA A 68 -15.55 10.88 9.64
CA ALA A 68 -14.34 11.63 9.98
C ALA A 68 -13.98 11.60 11.47
N ASN A 69 -14.94 11.41 12.36
CA ASN A 69 -14.74 11.34 13.81
C ASN A 69 -14.59 9.90 14.34
N LEU A 70 -14.65 8.88 13.49
CA LEU A 70 -14.49 7.48 13.89
C LEU A 70 -13.04 7.23 14.36
N LYS A 71 -12.89 6.93 15.65
CA LYS A 71 -11.58 6.69 16.29
C LYS A 71 -11.27 5.23 16.50
N ARG A 72 -12.29 4.39 16.69
CA ARG A 72 -12.15 2.98 17.04
C ARG A 72 -13.13 2.10 16.27
N VAL A 73 -12.59 1.04 15.71
CA VAL A 73 -13.36 -0.04 15.07
C VAL A 73 -13.00 -1.34 15.79
N ASN A 74 -13.94 -1.88 16.54
CA ASN A 74 -13.78 -3.13 17.26
C ASN A 74 -14.23 -4.28 16.36
N MET A 75 -13.29 -4.85 15.60
CA MET A 75 -13.51 -6.02 14.76
C MET A 75 -13.21 -7.30 15.54
N HIS A 76 -14.04 -8.32 15.33
CA HIS A 76 -13.80 -9.64 15.88
C HIS A 76 -13.36 -10.62 14.80
N PHE A 77 -12.81 -11.75 15.24
CA PHE A 77 -12.55 -12.88 14.35
C PHE A 77 -13.86 -13.31 13.67
N GLY A 78 -13.85 -13.35 12.36
CA GLY A 78 -15.05 -13.67 11.56
C GLY A 78 -15.15 -12.83 10.28
N VAL A 79 -14.68 -11.60 10.30
CA VAL A 79 -14.66 -10.73 9.11
C VAL A 79 -13.70 -11.30 8.08
N GLU A 80 -14.22 -11.63 6.91
CA GLU A 80 -13.50 -12.28 5.82
C GLU A 80 -13.12 -11.29 4.71
N GLU A 81 -13.94 -10.24 4.53
CA GLU A 81 -13.76 -9.23 3.49
C GLU A 81 -14.06 -7.83 4.02
N ILE A 82 -13.20 -6.90 3.65
CA ILE A 82 -13.40 -5.45 3.78
C ILE A 82 -13.33 -4.91 2.35
N LEU A 83 -14.47 -4.42 1.85
CA LEU A 83 -14.59 -4.02 0.46
C LEU A 83 -14.15 -2.58 0.21
N ASP A 84 -14.35 -2.14 -1.03
CA ASP A 84 -13.82 -0.90 -1.56
C ASP A 84 -14.31 0.31 -0.75
N GLU A 85 -13.40 1.23 -0.43
CA GLU A 85 -13.65 2.46 0.32
C GLU A 85 -14.34 2.26 1.70
N ALA A 86 -14.39 1.04 2.23
CA ALA A 86 -15.18 0.72 3.42
C ALA A 86 -14.94 1.66 4.61
N PHE A 87 -13.72 2.14 4.83
CA PHE A 87 -13.32 3.12 5.84
C PHE A 87 -12.58 4.33 5.23
N SER A 88 -12.78 4.61 3.94
CA SER A 88 -12.15 5.77 3.30
C SER A 88 -12.50 7.04 4.05
N SER A 89 -11.52 7.92 4.21
CA SER A 89 -11.68 9.23 4.88
C SER A 89 -12.13 9.17 6.36
N CYS A 90 -11.92 8.04 7.04
CA CYS A 90 -12.04 7.96 8.50
C CYS A 90 -10.82 8.65 9.15
N SER A 91 -10.76 9.98 9.03
CA SER A 91 -9.56 10.78 9.32
C SER A 91 -9.11 10.77 10.79
N SER A 92 -9.98 10.42 11.73
CA SER A 92 -9.65 10.29 13.15
C SER A 92 -9.28 8.86 13.58
N LEU A 93 -9.35 7.87 12.68
CA LEU A 93 -9.02 6.48 12.99
C LEU A 93 -7.52 6.34 13.23
N THR A 94 -7.13 5.90 14.44
CA THR A 94 -5.71 5.90 14.85
C THR A 94 -5.04 4.55 14.73
N SER A 95 -5.79 3.48 14.87
CA SER A 95 -5.28 2.11 14.75
C SER A 95 -6.39 1.14 14.34
N VAL A 96 -6.00 0.09 13.61
CA VAL A 96 -6.89 -1.00 13.21
C VAL A 96 -6.17 -2.33 13.34
N THR A 97 -6.88 -3.34 13.83
CA THR A 97 -6.44 -4.74 13.75
C THR A 97 -7.36 -5.49 12.80
N ILE A 98 -6.80 -5.96 11.70
CA ILE A 98 -7.51 -6.81 10.73
C ILE A 98 -7.46 -8.24 11.22
N PRO A 99 -8.60 -8.89 11.45
CA PRO A 99 -8.64 -10.25 12.00
C PRO A 99 -8.10 -11.29 11.00
N ASP A 100 -7.52 -12.39 11.52
CA ASP A 100 -6.88 -13.43 10.70
C ASP A 100 -7.83 -14.20 9.78
N SER A 101 -9.14 -14.00 9.92
CA SER A 101 -10.15 -14.48 8.95
C SER A 101 -10.18 -13.65 7.66
N CYS A 102 -9.69 -12.40 7.69
CA CYS A 102 -9.76 -11.50 6.55
C CYS A 102 -8.69 -11.86 5.51
N LYS A 103 -9.12 -12.06 4.27
CA LYS A 103 -8.26 -12.47 3.15
C LYS A 103 -8.01 -11.39 2.14
N ARG A 104 -8.85 -10.35 2.12
CA ARG A 104 -8.81 -9.30 1.12
C ARG A 104 -9.15 -7.94 1.73
N LEU A 105 -8.36 -6.95 1.34
CA LEU A 105 -8.67 -5.53 1.50
C LEU A 105 -8.99 -4.95 0.12
N GLY A 106 -10.14 -4.29 0.02
CA GLY A 106 -10.64 -3.66 -1.21
C GLY A 106 -9.87 -2.38 -1.59
N GLU A 107 -10.23 -1.84 -2.75
CA GLU A 107 -9.71 -0.56 -3.24
C GLU A 107 -10.03 0.57 -2.25
N GLY A 108 -9.06 1.43 -1.94
CA GLY A 108 -9.25 2.58 -1.07
C GLY A 108 -9.83 2.30 0.32
N CYS A 109 -9.82 1.03 0.79
CA CYS A 109 -10.61 0.67 1.97
C CYS A 109 -10.22 1.41 3.26
N PHE A 110 -9.01 1.97 3.36
CA PHE A 110 -8.54 2.89 4.40
C PHE A 110 -7.89 4.15 3.80
N GLU A 111 -8.25 4.50 2.55
CA GLU A 111 -7.73 5.70 1.91
C GLU A 111 -8.03 6.94 2.76
N ALA A 112 -7.07 7.86 2.85
CA ALA A 112 -7.18 9.11 3.61
C ALA A 112 -7.55 8.94 5.10
N CYS A 113 -7.26 7.79 5.71
CA CYS A 113 -7.26 7.64 7.16
C CYS A 113 -6.06 8.38 7.75
N ALA A 114 -6.10 9.71 7.74
CA ALA A 114 -4.96 10.58 7.99
C ALA A 114 -4.28 10.37 9.35
N SER A 115 -5.05 10.00 10.38
CA SER A 115 -4.54 9.74 11.74
C SER A 115 -4.10 8.29 11.95
N LEU A 116 -4.28 7.40 10.98
CA LEU A 116 -3.93 5.98 11.12
C LEU A 116 -2.41 5.85 11.26
N SER A 117 -1.95 5.56 12.47
CA SER A 117 -0.53 5.45 12.80
C SER A 117 -0.03 4.01 12.86
N SER A 118 -0.93 3.06 13.08
CA SER A 118 -0.58 1.64 13.12
C SER A 118 -1.69 0.75 12.58
N ILE A 119 -1.30 -0.29 11.86
CA ILE A 119 -2.20 -1.34 11.42
C ILE A 119 -1.57 -2.71 11.66
N LYS A 120 -2.37 -3.62 12.19
CA LYS A 120 -2.02 -5.03 12.22
C LYS A 120 -2.80 -5.74 11.13
N LEU A 121 -2.12 -6.24 10.12
CA LEU A 121 -2.72 -7.02 9.04
C LEU A 121 -2.99 -8.47 9.48
N SER A 122 -3.97 -9.08 8.83
CA SER A 122 -4.29 -10.51 8.94
C SER A 122 -3.14 -11.36 8.41
N GLU A 123 -2.74 -12.40 9.13
CA GLU A 123 -1.77 -13.39 8.64
C GLU A 123 -2.29 -14.23 7.45
N SER A 124 -3.56 -14.10 7.10
CA SER A 124 -4.21 -14.78 5.96
C SER A 124 -4.47 -13.84 4.78
N ILE A 125 -4.04 -12.58 4.84
CA ILE A 125 -4.30 -11.63 3.76
C ILE A 125 -3.59 -12.08 2.48
N THR A 126 -4.32 -12.14 1.36
CA THR A 126 -3.75 -12.55 0.07
C THR A 126 -3.60 -11.38 -0.89
N MET A 127 -4.40 -10.32 -0.70
CA MET A 127 -4.41 -9.16 -1.59
C MET A 127 -4.72 -7.88 -0.82
N ILE A 128 -4.01 -6.82 -1.17
CA ILE A 128 -4.26 -5.43 -0.76
C ILE A 128 -4.60 -4.66 -2.03
N GLY A 129 -5.81 -4.11 -2.09
CA GLY A 129 -6.34 -3.40 -3.26
C GLY A 129 -5.68 -2.05 -3.51
N SER A 130 -6.00 -1.49 -4.67
CA SER A 130 -5.49 -0.21 -5.13
C SER A 130 -5.78 0.90 -4.13
N GLY A 131 -4.77 1.72 -3.82
CA GLY A 131 -4.95 2.85 -2.89
C GLY A 131 -5.39 2.49 -1.48
N ALA A 132 -5.37 1.21 -1.07
CA ALA A 132 -5.97 0.75 0.18
C ALA A 132 -5.54 1.55 1.43
N PHE A 133 -4.33 2.07 1.45
CA PHE A 133 -3.76 2.93 2.51
C PHE A 133 -3.22 4.25 1.97
N ALA A 134 -3.59 4.65 0.74
CA ALA A 134 -3.14 5.91 0.19
C ALA A 134 -3.54 7.07 1.11
N TYR A 135 -2.65 8.06 1.26
CA TYR A 135 -2.86 9.23 2.13
C TYR A 135 -3.04 8.91 3.63
N CYS A 136 -2.62 7.74 4.11
CA CYS A 136 -2.48 7.46 5.54
C CYS A 136 -1.22 8.18 6.08
N PHE A 137 -1.32 9.50 6.28
CA PHE A 137 -0.18 10.38 6.53
C PHE A 137 0.64 10.02 7.77
N ASN A 138 0.02 9.42 8.78
CA ASN A 138 0.65 9.10 10.05
C ASN A 138 1.09 7.63 10.18
N LEU A 139 0.87 6.80 9.16
CA LEU A 139 1.27 5.40 9.19
C LEU A 139 2.81 5.28 9.22
N THR A 140 3.38 4.61 10.24
CA THR A 140 4.82 4.62 10.49
C THR A 140 5.54 3.37 10.01
N ASP A 141 4.94 2.22 10.19
CA ASP A 141 5.50 0.93 9.81
C ASP A 141 4.40 -0.08 9.46
N VAL A 142 4.71 -0.96 8.52
CA VAL A 142 3.79 -2.03 8.09
C VAL A 142 4.60 -3.30 7.83
N THR A 143 4.08 -4.42 8.31
CA THR A 143 4.55 -5.75 7.93
C THR A 143 3.50 -6.42 7.06
N ILE A 144 3.89 -6.75 5.84
CA ILE A 144 3.05 -7.51 4.91
C ILE A 144 3.32 -8.99 5.13
N PRO A 145 2.32 -9.78 5.50
CA PRO A 145 2.50 -11.21 5.78
C PRO A 145 2.80 -12.00 4.50
N ASP A 146 3.48 -13.14 4.63
CA ASP A 146 3.90 -13.96 3.50
C ASP A 146 2.73 -14.62 2.73
N SER A 147 1.54 -14.61 3.29
CA SER A 147 0.30 -14.98 2.57
C SER A 147 -0.06 -13.99 1.47
N CYS A 148 0.37 -12.72 1.57
CA CYS A 148 0.07 -11.68 0.59
C CYS A 148 0.92 -11.89 -0.67
N VAL A 149 0.26 -12.00 -1.79
CA VAL A 149 0.92 -12.19 -3.10
C VAL A 149 0.77 -11.00 -4.03
N LEU A 150 -0.14 -10.08 -3.71
CA LEU A 150 -0.45 -8.91 -4.52
C LEU A 150 -0.73 -7.68 -3.65
N ILE A 151 -0.02 -6.60 -3.95
CA ILE A 151 -0.34 -5.24 -3.54
C ILE A 151 -0.53 -4.46 -4.83
N GLU A 152 -1.72 -3.91 -5.02
CA GLU A 152 -2.07 -3.18 -6.24
C GLU A 152 -1.55 -1.74 -6.22
N PHE A 153 -1.72 -1.03 -7.34
CA PHE A 153 -1.19 0.31 -7.55
C PHE A 153 -1.63 1.32 -6.46
N ASN A 154 -0.77 2.28 -6.17
CA ASN A 154 -0.99 3.34 -5.16
C ASN A 154 -1.25 2.87 -3.72
N ALA A 155 -1.15 1.58 -3.39
CA ALA A 155 -1.66 1.04 -2.13
C ALA A 155 -1.15 1.77 -0.87
N PHE A 156 0.06 2.30 -0.89
CA PHE A 156 0.67 3.11 0.19
C PHE A 156 1.11 4.50 -0.30
N ALA A 157 0.55 4.98 -1.41
CA ALA A 157 0.93 6.29 -1.95
C ALA A 157 0.68 7.41 -0.93
N ASN A 158 1.66 8.31 -0.79
CA ASN A 158 1.61 9.45 0.13
C ASN A 158 1.44 9.09 1.62
N CYS A 159 1.90 7.91 2.05
CA CYS A 159 2.10 7.61 3.47
C CYS A 159 3.35 8.36 3.98
N PHE A 160 3.21 9.65 4.27
CA PHE A 160 4.35 10.55 4.52
C PHE A 160 5.22 10.15 5.69
N SER A 161 4.64 9.51 6.72
CA SER A 161 5.36 9.08 7.93
C SER A 161 5.85 7.64 7.86
N LEU A 162 5.60 6.92 6.77
CA LEU A 162 6.03 5.52 6.65
C LEU A 162 7.56 5.45 6.62
N GLU A 163 8.16 4.94 7.71
CA GLU A 163 9.61 4.83 7.87
C GLU A 163 10.17 3.50 7.41
N ALA A 164 9.41 2.43 7.63
CA ALA A 164 9.82 1.08 7.31
C ALA A 164 8.65 0.23 6.79
N ILE A 165 8.95 -0.64 5.83
CA ILE A 165 8.01 -1.65 5.37
C ILE A 165 8.73 -2.98 5.15
N LYS A 166 8.15 -4.06 5.69
CA LYS A 166 8.52 -5.41 5.33
C LYS A 166 7.51 -5.95 4.32
N LEU A 167 7.98 -6.31 3.13
CA LEU A 167 7.16 -6.90 2.08
C LEU A 167 7.17 -8.43 2.16
N SER A 168 6.10 -9.05 1.66
CA SER A 168 5.98 -10.52 1.57
C SER A 168 7.00 -11.08 0.58
N ASP A 169 7.72 -12.13 0.97
CA ASP A 169 8.66 -12.84 0.10
C ASP A 169 8.00 -13.52 -1.11
N ASN A 170 6.67 -13.64 -1.11
CA ASN A 170 5.92 -14.25 -2.21
C ASN A 170 5.47 -13.27 -3.29
N MET A 171 5.79 -11.97 -3.15
CA MET A 171 5.47 -10.96 -4.14
C MET A 171 6.49 -10.97 -5.29
N GLY A 172 5.99 -11.00 -6.52
CA GLY A 172 6.81 -10.87 -7.73
C GLY A 172 6.84 -9.46 -8.32
N LEU A 173 5.98 -8.58 -7.84
CA LEU A 173 5.77 -7.24 -8.36
C LEU A 173 5.60 -6.24 -7.21
N ILE A 174 6.28 -5.11 -7.29
CA ILE A 174 5.90 -3.87 -6.61
C ILE A 174 5.23 -3.03 -7.70
N ASP A 175 3.93 -2.81 -7.58
CA ASP A 175 3.11 -2.23 -8.64
C ASP A 175 3.29 -0.71 -8.79
N GLU A 176 2.61 -0.11 -9.77
CA GLU A 176 2.70 1.33 -10.06
C GLU A 176 2.40 2.16 -8.82
N SER A 177 3.26 3.15 -8.56
CA SER A 177 3.09 4.15 -7.50
C SER A 177 2.83 3.59 -6.09
N THR A 178 3.15 2.32 -5.84
CA THR A 178 2.84 1.65 -4.55
C THR A 178 3.34 2.47 -3.36
N PHE A 179 4.53 3.06 -3.42
CA PHE A 179 5.14 3.89 -2.37
C PHE A 179 5.43 5.32 -2.84
N GLU A 180 4.75 5.79 -3.89
CA GLU A 180 4.93 7.17 -4.35
C GLU A 180 4.68 8.17 -3.22
N GLY A 181 5.62 9.08 -2.99
CA GLY A 181 5.50 10.10 -1.98
C GLY A 181 5.68 9.64 -0.52
N CYS A 182 6.14 8.42 -0.26
CA CYS A 182 6.50 7.96 1.09
C CYS A 182 7.79 8.65 1.56
N ARG A 183 7.68 9.91 1.93
CA ARG A 183 8.84 10.81 2.16
C ARG A 183 9.75 10.36 3.28
N SER A 184 9.22 9.70 4.30
CA SER A 184 10.00 9.21 5.46
C SER A 184 10.55 7.80 5.28
N LEU A 185 10.29 7.14 4.14
CA LEU A 185 10.68 5.75 3.93
C LEU A 185 12.20 5.59 3.87
N LYS A 186 12.75 4.87 4.85
CA LYS A 186 14.19 4.62 5.03
C LYS A 186 14.55 3.18 4.75
N VAL A 187 13.66 2.26 5.13
CA VAL A 187 13.91 0.82 5.09
C VAL A 187 12.79 0.11 4.33
N VAL A 188 13.20 -0.62 3.30
CA VAL A 188 12.33 -1.52 2.55
C VAL A 188 12.93 -2.91 2.58
N ASP A 189 12.25 -3.84 3.25
CA ASP A 189 12.62 -5.26 3.22
C ASP A 189 12.00 -5.88 1.97
N MET A 190 12.84 -6.03 0.93
CA MET A 190 12.42 -6.39 -0.42
C MET A 190 12.05 -7.87 -0.55
N PRO A 191 11.00 -8.21 -1.32
CA PRO A 191 10.64 -9.59 -1.60
C PRO A 191 11.77 -10.36 -2.29
N THR A 192 12.10 -11.54 -1.81
CA THR A 192 13.14 -12.37 -2.44
C THR A 192 12.75 -12.88 -3.83
N LYS A 193 11.44 -12.93 -4.15
CA LYS A 193 10.90 -13.36 -5.46
C LYS A 193 10.58 -12.18 -6.39
N LEU A 194 11.00 -10.97 -6.06
CA LEU A 194 10.68 -9.79 -6.86
C LEU A 194 11.27 -9.88 -8.27
N VAL A 195 10.43 -9.65 -9.28
CA VAL A 195 10.79 -9.66 -10.70
C VAL A 195 10.66 -8.28 -11.33
N LYS A 196 9.67 -7.50 -10.90
CA LYS A 196 9.40 -6.18 -11.48
C LYS A 196 9.16 -5.13 -10.40
N ILE A 197 9.76 -3.95 -10.62
CA ILE A 197 9.43 -2.70 -9.94
C ILE A 197 8.64 -1.86 -10.93
N GLY A 198 7.42 -1.48 -10.57
CA GLY A 198 6.49 -0.75 -11.40
C GLY A 198 6.87 0.72 -11.57
N ARG A 199 6.11 1.40 -12.44
CA ARG A 199 6.22 2.82 -12.69
C ARG A 199 6.03 3.61 -11.39
N ARG A 200 6.91 4.60 -11.13
CA ARG A 200 6.86 5.49 -9.95
C ARG A 200 6.80 4.77 -8.59
N ALA A 201 7.16 3.50 -8.53
CA ALA A 201 6.94 2.68 -7.34
C ALA A 201 7.53 3.29 -6.05
N PHE A 202 8.65 4.00 -6.14
CA PHE A 202 9.32 4.71 -5.03
C PHE A 202 9.53 6.21 -5.32
N LYS A 203 8.80 6.77 -6.29
CA LYS A 203 8.95 8.19 -6.62
C LYS A 203 8.72 9.07 -5.38
N GLY A 204 9.65 10.01 -5.13
CA GLY A 204 9.53 10.93 -4.01
C GLY A 204 9.76 10.31 -2.63
N CYS A 205 10.39 9.13 -2.53
CA CYS A 205 10.86 8.56 -1.27
C CYS A 205 12.13 9.29 -0.80
N THR A 206 11.97 10.53 -0.37
CA THR A 206 13.08 11.46 -0.14
C THR A 206 14.04 11.06 0.98
N SER A 207 13.64 10.17 1.90
CA SER A 207 14.50 9.66 2.99
C SER A 207 15.20 8.34 2.67
N LEU A 208 14.95 7.74 1.49
CA LEU A 208 15.55 6.47 1.10
C LEU A 208 17.03 6.70 0.73
N ALA A 209 17.94 6.31 1.62
CA ALA A 209 19.37 6.61 1.46
C ALA A 209 20.14 5.56 0.64
N SER A 210 19.71 4.32 0.69
CA SER A 210 20.32 3.23 -0.08
C SER A 210 19.31 2.11 -0.34
N LEU A 211 19.51 1.39 -1.46
CA LEU A 211 18.65 0.27 -1.82
C LEU A 211 19.45 -0.85 -2.47
N ILE A 212 19.15 -2.08 -2.09
CA ILE A 212 19.69 -3.27 -2.74
C ILE A 212 18.52 -4.02 -3.38
N LEU A 213 18.53 -4.05 -4.71
CA LEU A 213 17.51 -4.81 -5.44
C LEU A 213 17.85 -6.31 -5.40
N PRO A 214 16.87 -7.17 -5.09
CA PRO A 214 17.11 -8.61 -5.00
C PRO A 214 17.50 -9.23 -6.35
N VAL A 215 18.24 -10.32 -6.29
CA VAL A 215 18.52 -11.15 -7.45
C VAL A 215 17.18 -11.63 -8.04
N GLY A 216 17.06 -11.55 -9.37
CA GLY A 216 15.82 -11.91 -10.07
C GLY A 216 15.01 -10.72 -10.56
N VAL A 217 15.26 -9.50 -10.08
CA VAL A 217 14.63 -8.29 -10.64
C VAL A 217 15.07 -8.11 -12.10
N GLN A 218 14.10 -8.05 -13.01
CA GLN A 218 14.32 -7.99 -14.45
C GLN A 218 13.88 -6.67 -15.08
N VAL A 219 12.89 -5.99 -14.48
CA VAL A 219 12.31 -4.77 -15.03
C VAL A 219 12.24 -3.69 -13.97
N ILE A 220 12.67 -2.49 -14.32
CA ILE A 220 12.48 -1.26 -13.54
C ILE A 220 11.65 -0.31 -14.40
N GLY A 221 10.49 0.08 -13.90
CA GLY A 221 9.53 0.94 -14.58
C GLY A 221 9.94 2.41 -14.61
N PHE A 222 9.21 3.16 -15.43
CA PHE A 222 9.37 4.59 -15.61
C PHE A 222 9.32 5.36 -14.28
N ASP A 223 10.21 6.33 -14.05
CA ASP A 223 10.26 7.18 -12.84
C ASP A 223 10.39 6.39 -11.51
N ALA A 224 10.76 5.10 -11.53
CA ALA A 224 10.63 4.22 -10.36
C ALA A 224 11.30 4.77 -9.10
N PHE A 225 12.39 5.52 -9.22
CA PHE A 225 13.14 6.12 -8.11
C PHE A 225 13.30 7.64 -8.25
N SER A 226 12.54 8.28 -9.16
CA SER A 226 12.64 9.73 -9.35
C SER A 226 12.35 10.47 -8.03
N ASP A 227 13.04 11.58 -7.80
CA ASP A 227 12.89 12.42 -6.61
C ASP A 227 13.27 11.74 -5.28
N CYS A 228 14.01 10.62 -5.31
CA CYS A 228 14.62 10.02 -4.12
C CYS A 228 15.89 10.81 -3.73
N SER A 229 15.72 12.04 -3.26
CA SER A 229 16.80 13.02 -3.10
C SER A 229 17.92 12.59 -2.14
N SER A 230 17.66 11.71 -1.20
CA SER A 230 18.68 11.15 -0.29
C SER A 230 19.33 9.86 -0.80
N LEU A 231 18.89 9.30 -1.93
CA LEU A 231 19.40 8.02 -2.42
C LEU A 231 20.85 8.19 -2.88
N ALA A 232 21.79 7.75 -2.05
CA ALA A 232 23.23 7.87 -2.31
C ALA A 232 23.78 6.64 -3.05
N ARG A 233 23.20 5.47 -2.83
CA ARG A 233 23.68 4.21 -3.40
C ARG A 233 22.52 3.28 -3.76
N ILE A 234 22.66 2.60 -4.92
CA ILE A 234 21.76 1.53 -5.33
C ILE A 234 22.55 0.36 -5.90
N ALA A 235 22.19 -0.87 -5.49
CA ALA A 235 22.71 -2.09 -6.09
C ALA A 235 21.65 -2.72 -7.00
N ILE A 236 22.01 -2.89 -8.27
CA ILE A 236 21.17 -3.43 -9.34
C ILE A 236 21.69 -4.81 -9.74
N PRO A 237 20.85 -5.86 -9.72
CA PRO A 237 21.29 -7.21 -10.02
C PRO A 237 21.61 -7.40 -11.52
N LYS A 238 22.42 -8.43 -11.83
CA LYS A 238 22.78 -8.79 -13.22
C LYS A 238 21.60 -9.19 -14.09
N ASP A 239 20.47 -9.58 -13.47
CA ASP A 239 19.30 -10.14 -14.16
C ASP A 239 18.42 -9.07 -14.84
N ILE A 240 18.71 -7.80 -14.61
CA ILE A 240 18.00 -6.69 -15.27
C ILE A 240 18.05 -6.86 -16.78
N ARG A 241 16.88 -6.75 -17.41
CA ARG A 241 16.66 -6.83 -18.86
C ARG A 241 16.21 -5.52 -19.45
N GLU A 242 15.46 -4.75 -18.65
CA GLU A 242 14.81 -3.53 -19.11
C GLU A 242 14.75 -2.49 -17.99
N ILE A 243 15.10 -1.29 -18.36
CA ILE A 243 14.83 -0.05 -17.61
C ILE A 243 13.99 0.79 -18.55
N GLU A 244 12.71 1.01 -18.18
CA GLU A 244 11.70 1.60 -19.08
C GLU A 244 11.96 3.08 -19.40
N ASP A 245 12.78 3.76 -18.59
CA ASP A 245 13.14 5.18 -18.78
C ASP A 245 14.60 5.45 -18.43
N PHE A 246 15.11 6.59 -18.96
CA PHE A 246 16.47 7.08 -18.69
C PHE A 246 16.58 7.83 -17.39
N ASP A 247 15.48 8.42 -16.94
CA ASP A 247 15.44 9.33 -15.80
C ASP A 247 14.87 8.68 -14.57
N ILE A 248 15.03 7.33 -14.47
CA ILE A 248 14.57 6.59 -13.28
C ILE A 248 15.17 7.13 -11.97
N PHE A 249 16.25 7.92 -12.06
CA PHE A 249 16.94 8.57 -10.94
C PHE A 249 16.85 10.11 -11.01
N GLY A 250 15.94 10.66 -11.81
CA GLY A 250 15.72 12.10 -11.85
C GLY A 250 15.46 12.65 -10.45
N GLY A 251 16.14 13.74 -10.06
CA GLY A 251 16.02 14.31 -8.70
C GLY A 251 16.69 13.49 -7.57
N CYS A 252 17.47 12.46 -7.89
CA CYS A 252 18.30 11.74 -6.91
C CYS A 252 19.61 12.49 -6.65
N ASP A 253 19.55 13.68 -6.07
CA ASP A 253 20.68 14.61 -5.95
C ASP A 253 21.88 14.05 -5.15
N ALA A 254 21.63 13.08 -4.26
CA ALA A 254 22.68 12.44 -3.47
C ALA A 254 23.31 11.23 -4.16
N LEU A 255 22.82 10.80 -5.35
CA LEU A 255 23.25 9.54 -5.97
C LEU A 255 24.69 9.62 -6.48
N THR A 256 25.58 8.88 -5.83
CA THR A 256 27.01 8.85 -6.16
C THR A 256 27.51 7.48 -6.62
N ASP A 257 26.78 6.41 -6.30
CA ASP A 257 27.23 5.05 -6.59
C ASP A 257 26.08 4.16 -7.05
N ILE A 258 26.23 3.61 -8.26
CA ILE A 258 25.36 2.56 -8.80
C ILE A 258 26.23 1.30 -8.94
N SER A 259 25.92 0.28 -8.14
CA SER A 259 26.58 -1.01 -8.22
C SER A 259 25.77 -1.93 -9.12
N PHE A 260 26.36 -2.37 -10.24
CA PHE A 260 25.70 -3.29 -11.15
C PHE A 260 26.33 -4.69 -11.08
N GLY A 261 25.51 -5.73 -10.92
CA GLY A 261 25.94 -7.11 -10.79
C GLY A 261 26.36 -7.78 -12.10
N GLY A 262 26.30 -7.09 -13.25
CA GLY A 262 26.68 -7.57 -14.55
C GLY A 262 27.93 -6.89 -15.11
N THR A 263 28.18 -7.10 -16.42
CA THR A 263 29.34 -6.47 -17.11
C THR A 263 29.01 -5.06 -17.60
N LYS A 264 30.06 -4.30 -17.87
CA LYS A 264 29.96 -2.95 -18.44
C LYS A 264 29.20 -2.94 -19.77
N GLU A 265 29.53 -3.88 -20.64
CA GLU A 265 28.91 -4.01 -21.97
C GLU A 265 27.41 -4.26 -21.85
N ARG A 266 27.00 -5.08 -20.85
CA ARG A 266 25.59 -5.36 -20.59
C ARG A 266 24.88 -4.10 -20.06
N TRP A 267 25.50 -3.37 -19.14
CA TRP A 267 24.98 -2.10 -18.62
C TRP A 267 24.77 -1.09 -19.76
N GLU A 268 25.80 -0.91 -20.60
CA GLU A 268 25.74 -0.03 -21.77
C GLU A 268 24.65 -0.48 -22.76
N ALA A 269 24.45 -1.78 -22.95
CA ALA A 269 23.38 -2.32 -23.80
C ALA A 269 21.97 -2.08 -23.24
N ILE A 270 21.80 -2.11 -21.92
CA ILE A 270 20.53 -1.80 -21.26
C ILE A 270 20.24 -0.32 -21.39
N LEU A 271 21.21 0.53 -21.09
CA LEU A 271 21.09 2.00 -21.21
C LEU A 271 21.17 2.46 -22.65
N GLY A 272 22.03 1.88 -23.49
CA GLY A 272 22.34 2.36 -24.84
C GLY A 272 21.19 2.25 -25.84
N ARG A 273 20.17 1.46 -25.54
CA ARG A 273 18.90 1.56 -26.27
C ARG A 273 18.22 2.90 -26.04
N ASN A 274 18.66 3.63 -25.04
CA ASN A 274 17.93 4.75 -24.48
C ASN A 274 18.77 6.02 -24.20
N ILE A 275 20.10 5.96 -24.06
CA ILE A 275 20.99 7.09 -23.70
C ILE A 275 21.13 8.17 -24.82
N LEU A 276 20.70 7.91 -26.02
CA LEU A 276 20.84 8.90 -27.11
C LEU A 276 20.07 10.23 -26.89
N SER A 277 19.25 10.34 -25.84
CA SER A 277 18.46 11.55 -25.54
C SER A 277 18.95 12.40 -24.37
N VAL A 278 19.82 11.90 -23.48
CA VAL A 278 20.24 12.60 -22.25
C VAL A 278 21.27 13.72 -22.50
N GLN A 279 21.84 13.84 -23.71
CA GLN A 279 22.86 14.86 -24.00
C GLN A 279 22.33 16.29 -24.22
N LYS A 280 21.07 16.60 -23.91
CA LYS A 280 20.47 17.91 -24.24
C LYS A 280 19.69 18.62 -23.12
N SER A 281 19.87 18.33 -21.87
CA SER A 281 19.39 19.22 -20.83
C SER A 281 20.54 19.70 -19.94
N ASP A 282 20.61 21.00 -19.74
CA ASP A 282 21.62 21.77 -18.96
C ASP A 282 21.57 21.42 -17.45
N CYS A 283 21.64 20.13 -17.09
CA CYS A 283 21.84 19.73 -15.73
C CYS A 283 23.26 19.22 -15.55
N THR A 284 24.05 19.93 -14.76
CA THR A 284 25.34 19.50 -14.20
C THR A 284 25.09 18.38 -13.17
N VAL A 285 24.51 17.26 -13.59
CA VAL A 285 24.42 16.07 -12.76
C VAL A 285 25.77 15.37 -12.84
N SER A 286 26.47 15.27 -11.71
CA SER A 286 27.64 14.41 -11.62
C SER A 286 27.20 12.99 -11.97
N ILE A 287 27.75 12.45 -13.06
CA ILE A 287 27.45 11.06 -13.48
C ILE A 287 27.81 10.15 -12.33
N PRO A 288 26.85 9.38 -11.76
CA PRO A 288 27.15 8.48 -10.66
C PRO A 288 28.22 7.49 -11.07
N LYS A 289 29.13 7.17 -10.16
CA LYS A 289 30.13 6.14 -10.40
C LYS A 289 29.43 4.79 -10.52
N VAL A 290 29.51 4.18 -11.69
CA VAL A 290 29.03 2.79 -11.89
C VAL A 290 30.17 1.84 -11.58
N SER A 291 30.00 1.01 -10.56
CA SER A 291 30.90 -0.08 -10.19
C SER A 291 30.36 -1.42 -10.68
N PHE A 292 31.23 -2.27 -11.21
CA PHE A 292 30.86 -3.59 -11.71
C PHE A 292 31.37 -4.65 -10.74
N MET A 293 30.50 -5.53 -10.27
CA MET A 293 30.94 -6.69 -9.51
C MET A 293 31.53 -7.72 -10.46
N ASN A 294 32.84 -7.86 -10.46
CA ASN A 294 33.50 -8.99 -11.11
C ASN A 294 33.15 -10.22 -10.29
N LEU A 295 32.19 -11.01 -10.76
CA LEU A 295 32.01 -12.39 -10.31
C LEU A 295 33.02 -13.22 -11.08
N GLU A 296 34.19 -13.54 -10.45
CA GLU A 296 35.03 -14.66 -10.86
C GLU A 296 34.30 -15.99 -10.60
#